data_5379c40b8501144c25f986e6f4cc4188
#
_entry.id   5379c40b8501144c25f986e6f4cc4188
#
_cell.length_a   1.000
_cell.length_b   1.000
_cell.length_c   1.000
_cell.angle_alpha   90.00
_cell.angle_beta   90.00
_cell.angle_gamma   90.00
#
_symmetry.space_group_name_H-M   'P 1'
#
loop_
_entity.id
_entity.type
_entity.pdbx_description
1 polymer ?
#
loop_
_entity_poly.entity_id
_entity_poly.type
_entity_poly.pdbx_seq_one_letter_code
_entity_poly.pdbx_strand_id
1 'polypeptide(L)'
;MKKYNIKNYIRYKEDVKASQPDLKDLTGYERNELITKFLPLVENIARKFSTSQQASGVMSINDLIQEGSIGLIKAVDRLDYLTLESSEDQEKTLKSFFSKRIKGSIRRAVDINRGDIRIPEHKMNEIRKNPNDEKMVSMFFNSIFL
;
A
#
# COMPACT_ATOMS: atom_id res chain seq x y z
N MET A 1 -8.43 10.14 17.30
CA MET A 1 -8.43 9.02 16.36
C MET A 1 -9.85 8.70 15.94
N LYS A 2 -10.09 8.63 14.65
CA LYS A 2 -11.42 8.23 14.17
C LYS A 2 -11.72 6.82 14.64
N LYS A 3 -12.91 6.63 15.23
CA LYS A 3 -13.37 5.29 15.59
C LYS A 3 -13.67 4.54 14.30
N TYR A 4 -12.79 3.62 13.95
CA TYR A 4 -13.02 2.79 12.80
C TYR A 4 -14.05 1.73 13.11
N ASN A 5 -14.72 1.31 12.06
CA ASN A 5 -15.60 0.16 12.18
C ASN A 5 -14.72 -1.11 12.28
N ILE A 6 -14.32 -1.42 13.51
CA ILE A 6 -13.49 -2.60 13.83
C ILE A 6 -14.14 -3.87 13.32
N LYS A 7 -15.49 -3.95 13.36
CA LYS A 7 -16.23 -5.11 12.85
C LYS A 7 -15.99 -5.33 11.36
N ASN A 8 -15.94 -4.27 10.55
CA ASN A 8 -15.65 -4.39 9.12
C ASN A 8 -14.22 -4.86 8.88
N TYR A 9 -13.27 -4.41 9.68
CA TYR A 9 -11.88 -4.85 9.59
C TYR A 9 -11.74 -6.33 9.94
N ILE A 10 -12.36 -6.78 11.00
CA ILE A 10 -12.36 -8.19 11.43
C ILE A 10 -13.00 -9.06 10.34
N ARG A 11 -14.15 -8.65 9.80
CA ARG A 11 -14.82 -9.35 8.71
C ARG A 11 -13.92 -9.47 7.48
N TYR A 12 -13.25 -8.40 7.11
CA TYR A 12 -12.30 -8.41 6.00
C TYR A 12 -11.21 -9.46 6.21
N LYS A 13 -10.60 -9.50 7.40
CA LYS A 13 -9.55 -10.49 7.71
C LYS A 13 -10.06 -11.92 7.63
N GLU A 14 -11.26 -12.18 8.13
CA GLU A 14 -11.89 -13.50 8.07
C GLU A 14 -12.20 -13.91 6.63
N ASP A 15 -12.75 -12.99 5.85
CA ASP A 15 -13.06 -13.23 4.43
C ASP A 15 -11.81 -13.53 3.62
N VAL A 16 -10.75 -12.78 3.82
CA VAL A 16 -9.46 -13.00 3.15
C VAL A 16 -8.89 -14.36 3.54
N LYS A 17 -8.94 -14.72 4.82
CA LYS A 17 -8.45 -16.03 5.30
C LYS A 17 -9.24 -17.19 4.69
N ALA A 18 -10.56 -17.04 4.59
CA ALA A 18 -11.44 -18.07 4.02
C ALA A 18 -11.24 -18.23 2.51
N SER A 19 -10.85 -17.17 1.81
CA SER A 19 -10.70 -17.17 0.36
C SER A 19 -9.27 -17.44 -0.12
N GLN A 20 -8.34 -17.80 0.79
CA GLN A 20 -6.97 -18.13 0.39
C GLN A 20 -6.95 -19.35 -0.54
N PRO A 21 -6.26 -19.27 -1.69
CA PRO A 21 -6.16 -20.40 -2.61
C PRO A 21 -5.29 -21.53 -2.04
N ASP A 22 -5.50 -22.75 -2.54
CA ASP A 22 -4.68 -23.88 -2.20
C ASP A 22 -3.21 -23.65 -2.64
N LEU A 23 -2.27 -24.30 -1.94
CA LEU A 23 -0.86 -24.22 -2.29
C LEU A 23 -0.64 -24.82 -3.68
N LYS A 24 -0.10 -24.01 -4.58
CA LYS A 24 0.30 -24.39 -5.93
C LYS A 24 1.65 -23.78 -6.26
N ASP A 25 2.23 -24.23 -7.36
CA ASP A 25 3.31 -23.46 -8.00
C ASP A 25 2.78 -22.08 -8.34
N LEU A 26 3.51 -21.03 -7.95
CA LEU A 26 3.06 -19.64 -8.10
C LEU A 26 2.86 -19.22 -9.56
N THR A 27 3.52 -19.91 -10.49
CA THR A 27 3.31 -19.67 -11.93
C THR A 27 1.99 -20.25 -12.43
N GLY A 28 1.39 -21.18 -11.68
CA GLY A 28 0.09 -21.78 -12.00
C GLY A 28 -1.12 -21.01 -11.50
N TYR A 29 -0.93 -19.92 -10.75
CA TYR A 29 -2.05 -19.10 -10.26
C TYR A 29 -2.59 -18.19 -11.35
N GLU A 30 -3.90 -18.11 -11.43
CA GLU A 30 -4.55 -17.06 -12.21
C GLU A 30 -4.38 -15.70 -11.53
N ARG A 31 -4.62 -14.63 -12.29
CA ARG A 31 -4.51 -13.24 -11.81
C ARG A 31 -5.24 -13.02 -10.48
N ASN A 32 -6.51 -13.41 -10.41
CA ASN A 32 -7.33 -13.20 -9.23
C ASN A 32 -6.88 -14.05 -8.04
N GLU A 33 -6.44 -15.28 -8.28
CA GLU A 33 -5.88 -16.16 -7.25
C GLU A 33 -4.60 -15.56 -6.66
N LEU A 34 -3.75 -15.02 -7.52
CA LEU A 34 -2.48 -14.41 -7.10
C LEU A 34 -2.74 -13.16 -6.26
N ILE A 35 -3.67 -12.31 -6.66
CA ILE A 35 -4.09 -11.14 -5.87
C ILE A 35 -4.61 -11.59 -4.51
N THR A 36 -5.51 -12.55 -4.47
CA THR A 36 -6.09 -13.07 -3.23
C THR A 36 -5.03 -13.64 -2.30
N LYS A 37 -4.07 -14.39 -2.85
CA LYS A 37 -2.98 -14.96 -2.08
C LYS A 37 -2.15 -13.90 -1.33
N PHE A 38 -1.95 -12.74 -1.92
CA PHE A 38 -1.11 -11.68 -1.35
C PHE A 38 -1.89 -10.57 -0.62
N LEU A 39 -3.22 -10.70 -0.48
CA LEU A 39 -4.00 -9.75 0.33
C LEU A 39 -3.53 -9.69 1.80
N PRO A 40 -3.14 -10.78 2.47
CA PRO A 40 -2.57 -10.69 3.82
C PRO A 40 -1.31 -9.83 3.90
N LEU A 41 -0.50 -9.81 2.84
CA LEU A 41 0.67 -8.94 2.77
C LEU A 41 0.28 -7.45 2.75
N VAL A 42 -0.77 -7.11 2.02
CA VAL A 42 -1.33 -5.75 2.00
C VAL A 42 -1.77 -5.33 3.40
N GLU A 43 -2.52 -6.20 4.09
CA GLU A 43 -3.00 -5.94 5.45
C GLU A 43 -1.83 -5.71 6.42
N ASN A 44 -0.80 -6.54 6.37
CA ASN A 44 0.38 -6.41 7.22
C ASN A 44 1.10 -5.07 7.01
N ILE A 45 1.28 -4.68 5.75
CA ILE A 45 1.93 -3.41 5.40
C ILE A 45 1.05 -2.23 5.83
N ALA A 46 -0.25 -2.29 5.55
CA ALA A 46 -1.19 -1.24 5.94
C ALA A 46 -1.21 -1.05 7.46
N ARG A 47 -1.16 -2.14 8.23
CA ARG A 47 -1.12 -2.08 9.69
C ARG A 47 0.13 -1.37 10.20
N LYS A 48 1.28 -1.63 9.59
CA LYS A 48 2.53 -0.93 9.94
C LYS A 48 2.43 0.57 9.68
N PHE A 49 1.82 0.96 8.56
CA PHE A 49 1.58 2.37 8.26
C PHE A 49 0.59 3.01 9.21
N SER A 50 -0.46 2.31 9.61
CA SER A 50 -1.49 2.85 10.50
C SER A 50 -0.94 3.19 11.89
N THR A 51 0.12 2.50 12.32
CA THR A 51 0.80 2.75 13.61
C THR A 51 1.96 3.74 13.49
N SER A 52 2.36 4.12 12.27
CA SER A 52 3.43 5.09 12.05
C SER A 52 2.93 6.51 12.24
N GLN A 53 3.81 7.41 12.69
CA GLN A 53 3.48 8.82 12.85
C GLN A 53 3.10 9.49 11.52
N GLN A 54 3.63 8.99 10.41
CA GLN A 54 3.37 9.56 9.08
C GLN A 54 1.92 9.38 8.64
N ALA A 55 1.30 8.28 9.00
CA ALA A 55 -0.07 7.94 8.57
C ALA A 55 -1.10 8.06 9.69
N SER A 56 -0.68 8.18 10.95
CA SER A 56 -1.58 8.25 12.10
C SER A 56 -2.53 9.44 12.01
N GLY A 57 -3.82 9.17 12.05
CA GLY A 57 -4.86 10.19 11.97
C GLY A 57 -5.16 10.72 10.56
N VAL A 58 -4.37 10.33 9.55
CA VAL A 58 -4.57 10.79 8.17
C VAL A 58 -5.55 9.88 7.43
N MET A 59 -5.34 8.57 7.51
CA MET A 59 -6.17 7.58 6.82
C MET A 59 -6.51 6.44 7.77
N SER A 60 -7.71 5.86 7.59
CA SER A 60 -8.10 4.66 8.34
C SER A 60 -7.32 3.44 7.85
N ILE A 61 -7.29 2.38 8.69
CA ILE A 61 -6.70 1.10 8.28
C ILE A 61 -7.39 0.55 7.04
N ASN A 62 -8.71 0.70 6.94
CA ASN A 62 -9.46 0.26 5.77
C ASN A 62 -9.06 1.04 4.51
N ASP A 63 -8.88 2.35 4.63
CA ASP A 63 -8.42 3.19 3.50
C ASP A 63 -7.02 2.80 3.06
N LEU A 64 -6.11 2.54 4.01
CA LEU A 64 -4.76 2.07 3.72
C LEU A 64 -4.75 0.72 3.01
N ILE A 65 -5.61 -0.21 3.45
CA ILE A 65 -5.77 -1.52 2.81
C ILE A 65 -6.28 -1.36 1.38
N GLN A 66 -7.26 -0.49 1.15
CA GLN A 66 -7.77 -0.24 -0.20
C GLN A 66 -6.69 0.32 -1.13
N GLU A 67 -5.93 1.29 -0.67
CA GLU A 67 -4.83 1.85 -1.46
C GLU A 67 -3.73 0.83 -1.72
N GLY A 68 -3.37 0.05 -0.72
CA GLY A 68 -2.40 -1.03 -0.85
C GLY A 68 -2.86 -2.12 -1.80
N SER A 69 -4.15 -2.44 -1.78
CA SER A 69 -4.75 -3.43 -2.68
C SER A 69 -4.70 -2.97 -4.14
N ILE A 70 -4.93 -1.68 -4.40
CA ILE A 70 -4.76 -1.11 -5.73
C ILE A 70 -3.30 -1.25 -6.20
N GLY A 71 -2.35 -0.99 -5.32
CA GLY A 71 -0.92 -1.19 -5.60
C GLY A 71 -0.58 -2.63 -5.93
N LEU A 72 -1.15 -3.59 -5.20
CA LEU A 72 -0.97 -5.01 -5.45
C LEU A 72 -1.54 -5.42 -6.82
N ILE A 73 -2.75 -4.99 -7.14
CA ILE A 73 -3.40 -5.30 -8.42
C ILE A 73 -2.54 -4.79 -9.59
N LYS A 74 -2.07 -3.56 -9.52
CA LYS A 74 -1.19 -3.00 -10.54
C LYS A 74 0.12 -3.77 -10.65
N ALA A 75 0.67 -4.23 -9.53
CA ALA A 75 1.90 -5.01 -9.52
C ALA A 75 1.71 -6.38 -10.15
N VAL A 76 0.60 -7.05 -9.89
CA VAL A 76 0.27 -8.34 -10.51
C VAL A 76 0.15 -8.19 -12.02
N ASP A 77 -0.48 -7.12 -12.49
CA ASP A 77 -0.64 -6.84 -13.93
C ASP A 77 0.69 -6.54 -14.64
N ARG A 78 1.71 -6.12 -13.89
CA ARG A 78 3.04 -5.79 -14.42
C ARG A 78 4.08 -6.88 -14.14
N LEU A 79 3.67 -8.00 -13.61
CA LEU A 79 4.57 -9.09 -13.24
C LEU A 79 5.21 -9.72 -14.47
N ASP A 80 6.56 -9.85 -14.43
CA ASP A 80 7.30 -10.58 -15.43
C ASP A 80 7.38 -12.06 -15.04
N TYR A 81 6.54 -12.87 -15.67
CA TYR A 81 6.47 -14.31 -15.39
C TYR A 81 7.75 -15.04 -15.78
N LEU A 82 8.49 -14.58 -16.77
CA LEU A 82 9.76 -15.21 -17.17
C LEU A 82 10.81 -15.05 -16.06
N THR A 83 10.90 -13.87 -15.47
CA THR A 83 11.79 -13.63 -14.33
C THR A 83 11.35 -14.46 -13.13
N LEU A 84 10.05 -14.60 -12.91
CA LEU A 84 9.52 -15.42 -11.82
C LEU A 84 9.89 -16.91 -12.01
N GLU A 85 9.70 -17.44 -13.21
CA GLU A 85 10.03 -18.84 -13.52
C GLU A 85 11.51 -19.17 -13.29
N SER A 86 12.39 -18.22 -13.56
CA SER A 86 13.83 -18.38 -13.36
C SER A 86 14.28 -18.19 -11.91
N SER A 87 13.38 -17.77 -11.02
CA SER A 87 13.70 -17.54 -9.62
C SER A 87 13.78 -18.84 -8.83
N GLU A 88 14.77 -18.96 -7.97
CA GLU A 88 14.91 -20.12 -7.08
C GLU A 88 13.81 -20.15 -6.02
N ASP A 89 13.43 -18.98 -5.49
CA ASP A 89 12.36 -18.83 -4.51
C ASP A 89 11.32 -17.85 -5.05
N GLN A 90 10.32 -18.38 -5.70
CA GLN A 90 9.25 -17.61 -6.34
C GLN A 90 8.46 -16.78 -5.33
N GLU A 91 8.14 -17.38 -4.18
CA GLU A 91 7.35 -16.68 -3.16
C GLU A 91 8.11 -15.48 -2.60
N LYS A 92 9.38 -15.62 -2.29
CA LYS A 92 10.23 -14.54 -1.80
C LYS A 92 10.37 -13.43 -2.84
N THR A 93 10.57 -13.79 -4.09
CA THR A 93 10.68 -12.84 -5.21
C THR A 93 9.39 -12.03 -5.37
N LEU A 94 8.23 -12.70 -5.40
CA LEU A 94 6.94 -12.05 -5.51
C LEU A 94 6.67 -11.15 -4.30
N LYS A 95 6.92 -11.64 -3.11
CA LYS A 95 6.70 -10.90 -1.87
C LYS A 95 7.52 -9.61 -1.84
N SER A 96 8.78 -9.68 -2.26
CA SER A 96 9.66 -8.51 -2.36
C SER A 96 9.14 -7.50 -3.39
N PHE A 97 8.78 -7.98 -4.57
CA PHE A 97 8.26 -7.14 -5.65
C PHE A 97 6.95 -6.45 -5.26
N PHE A 98 6.01 -7.22 -4.73
CA PHE A 98 4.70 -6.69 -4.33
C PHE A 98 4.81 -5.74 -3.14
N SER A 99 5.68 -6.04 -2.17
CA SER A 99 5.88 -5.18 -1.00
C SER A 99 6.29 -3.76 -1.40
N LYS A 100 7.21 -3.64 -2.32
CA LYS A 100 7.65 -2.32 -2.82
C LYS A 100 6.53 -1.54 -3.45
N ARG A 101 5.71 -2.21 -4.26
CA ARG A 101 4.58 -1.58 -4.97
C ARG A 101 3.47 -1.18 -4.00
N ILE A 102 3.15 -2.05 -3.05
CA ILE A 102 2.14 -1.78 -2.02
C ILE A 102 2.58 -0.59 -1.15
N LYS A 103 3.80 -0.61 -0.66
CA LYS A 103 4.35 0.49 0.16
C LYS A 103 4.33 1.82 -0.60
N GLY A 104 4.73 1.82 -1.86
CA GLY A 104 4.72 3.01 -2.70
C GLY A 104 3.32 3.57 -2.89
N SER A 105 2.34 2.70 -3.14
CA SER A 105 0.94 3.10 -3.32
C SER A 105 0.36 3.72 -2.04
N ILE A 106 0.58 3.10 -0.90
CA ILE A 106 0.12 3.60 0.40
C ILE A 106 0.79 4.93 0.73
N ARG A 107 2.10 5.02 0.54
CA ARG A 107 2.85 6.26 0.82
C ARG A 107 2.33 7.44 0.00
N ARG A 108 2.08 7.23 -1.28
CA ARG A 108 1.52 8.27 -2.15
C ARG A 108 0.15 8.73 -1.67
N ALA A 109 -0.72 7.77 -1.29
CA ALA A 109 -2.05 8.09 -0.78
C ALA A 109 -1.99 8.88 0.52
N VAL A 110 -1.12 8.50 1.45
CA VAL A 110 -0.91 9.21 2.72
C VAL A 110 -0.44 10.64 2.46
N ASP A 111 0.52 10.82 1.58
CA ASP A 111 1.06 12.14 1.26
C ASP A 111 0.00 13.06 0.65
N ILE A 112 -0.79 12.54 -0.28
CA ILE A 112 -1.86 13.31 -0.94
C ILE A 112 -2.93 13.73 0.07
N ASN A 113 -3.24 12.89 1.05
CA ASN A 113 -4.34 13.14 2.00
C ASN A 113 -3.89 13.78 3.33
N ARG A 114 -2.60 14.08 3.48
CA ARG A 114 -2.05 14.59 4.74
C ARG A 114 -2.49 16.02 5.07
N GLY A 115 -2.69 16.86 4.07
CA GLY A 115 -3.07 18.25 4.27
C GLY A 115 -4.55 18.49 3.98
N ASP A 116 -5.06 19.64 4.43
CA ASP A 116 -6.41 20.09 4.13
C ASP A 116 -6.58 20.39 2.65
N ILE A 117 -5.50 20.81 1.99
CA ILE A 117 -5.44 21.04 0.55
C ILE A 117 -4.67 19.90 -0.08
N ARG A 118 -5.29 19.24 -1.05
CA ARG A 118 -4.64 18.15 -1.78
C ARG A 118 -3.48 18.69 -2.61
N ILE A 119 -2.27 18.21 -2.31
CA ILE A 119 -1.05 18.55 -3.05
C ILE A 119 -0.77 17.43 -4.06
N PRO A 120 -0.54 17.75 -5.36
CA PRO A 120 -0.19 16.74 -6.35
C PRO A 120 1.08 15.98 -5.97
N GLU A 121 1.16 14.70 -6.35
CA GLU A 121 2.28 13.82 -6.02
C GLU A 121 3.63 14.41 -6.43
N HIS A 122 3.73 14.99 -7.63
CA HIS A 122 5.00 15.55 -8.11
C HIS A 122 5.49 16.72 -7.24
N LYS A 123 4.57 17.50 -6.67
CA LYS A 123 4.93 18.58 -5.73
C LYS A 123 5.41 18.04 -4.40
N MET A 124 4.79 16.99 -3.89
CA MET A 124 5.27 16.30 -2.68
C MET A 124 6.68 15.74 -2.87
N ASN A 125 6.96 15.16 -4.02
CA ASN A 125 8.29 14.64 -4.35
C ASN A 125 9.32 15.76 -4.45
N GLU A 126 8.98 16.91 -5.03
CA GLU A 126 9.85 18.09 -5.07
C GLU A 126 10.20 18.59 -3.67
N ILE A 127 9.22 18.64 -2.76
CA ILE A 127 9.42 19.04 -1.37
C ILE A 127 10.39 18.09 -0.66
N ARG A 128 10.26 16.78 -0.88
CA ARG A 128 11.15 15.78 -0.30
C ARG A 128 12.58 15.89 -0.82
N LYS A 129 12.74 16.19 -2.10
CA LYS A 129 14.05 16.35 -2.73
C LYS A 129 14.77 17.62 -2.29
N ASN A 130 14.01 18.64 -1.91
CA ASN A 130 14.53 19.95 -1.54
C ASN A 130 14.04 20.36 -0.12
N PRO A 131 14.41 19.62 0.93
CA PRO A 131 13.91 19.88 2.27
C PRO A 131 14.36 21.24 2.84
N ASN A 132 15.39 21.86 2.26
CA ASN A 132 15.91 23.17 2.66
C ASN A 132 15.30 24.33 1.89
N ASP A 133 14.40 24.08 0.97
CA ASP A 133 13.70 25.13 0.23
C ASP A 133 12.53 25.65 1.10
N GLU A 134 12.74 26.80 1.72
CA GLU A 134 11.80 27.42 2.64
C GLU A 134 10.41 27.63 2.01
N LYS A 135 10.36 28.00 0.74
CA LYS A 135 9.11 28.26 0.02
C LYS A 135 8.30 26.96 -0.14
N MET A 136 8.95 25.89 -0.57
CA MET A 136 8.31 24.59 -0.73
C MET A 136 7.86 24.01 0.60
N VAL A 137 8.71 24.08 1.62
CA VAL A 137 8.41 23.59 2.96
C VAL A 137 7.26 24.39 3.57
N SER A 138 7.25 25.70 3.39
CA SER A 138 6.16 26.56 3.86
C SER A 138 4.82 26.17 3.24
N MET A 139 4.78 25.90 1.94
CA MET A 139 3.56 25.42 1.26
C MET A 139 3.07 24.11 1.86
N PHE A 140 3.97 23.19 2.13
CA PHE A 140 3.65 21.90 2.72
C PHE A 140 3.09 22.06 4.14
N PHE A 141 3.74 22.82 4.99
CA PHE A 141 3.28 23.08 6.36
C PHE A 141 1.94 23.80 6.37
N ASN A 142 1.73 24.78 5.52
CA ASN A 142 0.46 25.48 5.43
C ASN A 142 -0.69 24.53 5.04
N SER A 143 -0.44 23.57 4.17
CA SER A 143 -1.45 22.59 3.79
C SER A 143 -1.78 21.60 4.91
N ILE A 144 -0.83 21.35 5.83
CA ILE A 144 -1.01 20.43 6.95
C ILE A 144 -1.69 21.13 8.15
N PHE A 145 -1.33 22.38 8.44
CA PHE A 145 -1.71 23.06 9.67
C PHE A 145 -2.83 24.11 9.49
N LEU A 146 -3.25 24.35 8.29
CA LEU A 146 -4.44 25.19 8.04
C LEU A 146 -5.69 24.36 8.10
#